data_b90f795329f11927136881bc96eec7fb
#
_entry.id   b90f795329f11927136881bc96eec7fb
#
_cell.length_a   1.000
_cell.length_b   1.000
_cell.length_c   1.000
_cell.angle_alpha   90.00
_cell.angle_beta   90.00
_cell.angle_gamma   90.00
#
_symmetry.space_group_name_H-M   'P 1'
#
loop_
_entity.id
_entity.type
_entity.pdbx_description
1 polymer ?
#
loop_
_entity_poly.entity_id
_entity_poly.type
_entity_poly.pdbx_seq_one_letter_code
_entity_poly.pdbx_strand_id
1 'polypeptide(L)'
;MATSSQIIPVEPFDYVVFGATGDLTERKLLPALYHRQIAGQFTEPTRIIGASRSELTSEDFRKHAQKALKEHLMHGEYDDGEVKKFLARIEYVPVDATSSKGWDALKKLLDEGKERVRAFYMAVAPSIFGPICDGIRDHKLITKQTRIVVEKPLGRDLESALALNNMIGKVFHEEQVFRIDHYLGKETVQNLMALRFANALYEPLWNANHIDHVQITVAEEVGLEGRAGYYDKSGALRDMVQNHILNVLCMVAMETPYSMDSEAVRDEKLKVLRSLKPINADNAGYLTVRGQYRAGASKGGPVKGYLEELDGESNTETFVAIKAEIDNWRWAGVPFYLRTGKRLASRVSEIVITFKPIPHSIFEPAAGRIVANQLVLRLQPDEGVKQWLMIKSPGPGGMRLRHVSLDMAFAQAFDVRNPDAYERLLLDVIRSNQTLFMRRDEVEVAWNWVDPILKAWEETSQPVQGYTAGTWGPSKSIALIERDGRTWHEPN
;
A
#
# COMPACT_ATOMS: atom_id res chain seq x y z
N MET A 1 -29.95 -13.10 -3.28
CA MET A 1 -29.72 -13.63 -1.93
C MET A 1 -28.30 -13.24 -1.56
N ALA A 2 -28.12 -12.28 -0.67
CA ALA A 2 -26.80 -11.96 -0.14
C ALA A 2 -26.33 -13.17 0.67
N THR A 3 -25.37 -13.92 0.16
CA THR A 3 -24.66 -14.92 0.94
C THR A 3 -23.92 -14.15 2.04
N SER A 4 -24.33 -14.34 3.30
CA SER A 4 -23.57 -13.86 4.44
C SER A 4 -22.10 -14.25 4.24
N SER A 5 -21.20 -13.28 4.29
CA SER A 5 -19.75 -13.56 4.22
C SER A 5 -19.45 -14.61 5.29
N GLN A 6 -18.95 -15.76 4.86
CA GLN A 6 -18.67 -16.85 5.76
C GLN A 6 -17.54 -16.39 6.68
N ILE A 7 -17.86 -16.19 7.96
CA ILE A 7 -16.88 -15.82 8.96
C ILE A 7 -15.88 -16.99 9.10
N ILE A 8 -14.61 -16.74 8.78
CA ILE A 8 -13.56 -17.75 8.92
C ILE A 8 -12.82 -17.48 10.23
N PRO A 9 -13.02 -18.30 11.28
CA PRO A 9 -12.28 -18.17 12.53
C PRO A 9 -10.77 -18.35 12.31
N VAL A 10 -9.97 -17.80 13.20
CA VAL A 10 -8.53 -18.03 13.25
C VAL A 10 -8.16 -18.91 14.45
N GLU A 11 -7.01 -19.56 14.37
CA GLU A 11 -6.46 -20.30 15.50
C GLU A 11 -6.20 -19.38 16.70
N PRO A 12 -6.22 -19.89 17.94
CA PRO A 12 -5.83 -19.13 19.12
C PRO A 12 -4.42 -18.55 18.97
N PHE A 13 -4.24 -17.30 19.38
CA PHE A 13 -2.97 -16.62 19.21
C PHE A 13 -2.58 -15.72 20.38
N ASP A 14 -1.29 -15.46 20.49
CA ASP A 14 -0.70 -14.37 21.26
C ASP A 14 -0.15 -13.34 20.29
N TYR A 15 -0.75 -12.15 20.21
CA TYR A 15 -0.33 -11.05 19.35
C TYR A 15 0.49 -10.05 20.17
N VAL A 16 1.82 -10.11 20.08
CA VAL A 16 2.73 -9.23 20.81
C VAL A 16 3.04 -8.02 19.98
N VAL A 17 2.69 -6.83 20.45
CA VAL A 17 2.93 -5.57 19.74
C VAL A 17 4.07 -4.82 20.43
N PHE A 18 5.26 -4.81 19.83
CA PHE A 18 6.34 -3.92 20.23
C PHE A 18 6.04 -2.50 19.74
N GLY A 19 6.14 -1.52 20.66
CA GLY A 19 5.67 -0.15 20.37
C GLY A 19 4.17 0.02 20.67
N ALA A 20 3.66 -0.70 21.64
CA ALA A 20 2.24 -0.77 21.98
C ALA A 20 1.59 0.59 22.33
N THR A 21 2.35 1.57 22.77
CA THR A 21 1.89 2.93 23.09
C THR A 21 2.13 3.93 21.96
N GLY A 22 2.39 3.46 20.76
CA GLY A 22 2.68 4.29 19.60
C GLY A 22 1.44 4.56 18.74
N ASP A 23 1.53 5.61 17.93
CA ASP A 23 0.46 6.12 17.05
C ASP A 23 -0.14 5.02 16.12
N LEU A 24 0.70 4.17 15.54
CA LEU A 24 0.23 3.07 14.68
C LEU A 24 -0.65 2.08 15.44
N THR A 25 -0.24 1.72 16.65
CA THR A 25 -1.00 0.80 17.51
C THR A 25 -2.36 1.40 17.87
N GLU A 26 -2.39 2.68 18.27
CA GLU A 26 -3.62 3.35 18.67
C GLU A 26 -4.59 3.54 17.50
N ARG A 27 -4.09 4.04 16.36
CA ARG A 27 -4.92 4.43 15.23
C ARG A 27 -5.32 3.27 14.32
N LYS A 28 -4.53 2.21 14.26
CA LYS A 28 -4.70 1.13 13.29
C LYS A 28 -4.83 -0.25 13.91
N LEU A 29 -3.87 -0.68 14.75
CA LEU A 29 -3.84 -2.07 15.17
C LEU A 29 -4.96 -2.40 16.16
N LEU A 30 -5.18 -1.56 17.18
CA LEU A 30 -6.25 -1.79 18.15
C LEU A 30 -7.64 -1.75 17.52
N PRO A 31 -8.01 -0.73 16.69
CA PRO A 31 -9.28 -0.74 15.97
C PRO A 31 -9.45 -1.95 15.04
N ALA A 32 -8.41 -2.31 14.30
CA ALA A 32 -8.47 -3.45 13.39
C ALA A 32 -8.71 -4.77 14.11
N LEU A 33 -7.99 -5.04 15.21
CA LEU A 33 -8.18 -6.23 16.05
C LEU A 33 -9.56 -6.24 16.72
N TYR A 34 -10.05 -5.08 17.19
CA TYR A 34 -11.39 -4.95 17.73
C TYR A 34 -12.46 -5.34 16.69
N HIS A 35 -12.37 -4.82 15.49
CA HIS A 35 -13.31 -5.18 14.41
C HIS A 35 -13.29 -6.68 14.11
N ARG A 36 -12.13 -7.31 14.11
CA ARG A 36 -12.02 -8.76 13.87
C ARG A 36 -12.61 -9.59 14.99
N GLN A 37 -12.51 -9.11 16.24
CA GLN A 37 -13.20 -9.76 17.37
C GLN A 37 -14.72 -9.67 17.24
N ILE A 38 -15.28 -8.48 17.02
CA ILE A 38 -16.73 -8.32 16.88
C ILE A 38 -17.30 -9.05 15.66
N ALA A 39 -16.48 -9.25 14.62
CA ALA A 39 -16.82 -10.11 13.50
C ALA A 39 -16.78 -11.62 13.85
N GLY A 40 -16.49 -12.00 15.10
CA GLY A 40 -16.51 -13.40 15.54
C GLY A 40 -15.35 -14.26 15.03
N GLN A 41 -14.24 -13.65 14.62
CA GLN A 41 -13.11 -14.37 14.04
C GLN A 41 -12.10 -14.89 15.06
N PHE A 42 -12.11 -14.37 16.29
CA PHE A 42 -11.22 -14.84 17.34
C PHE A 42 -11.76 -16.09 18.03
N THR A 43 -10.93 -17.10 18.17
CA THR A 43 -11.18 -18.28 18.99
C THR A 43 -10.47 -18.18 20.32
N GLU A 44 -11.01 -18.85 21.36
CA GLU A 44 -10.38 -18.88 22.68
C GLU A 44 -9.34 -20.00 22.77
N PRO A 45 -8.26 -19.78 23.53
CA PRO A 45 -7.86 -18.55 24.23
C PRO A 45 -6.97 -17.67 23.32
N THR A 46 -7.32 -16.40 23.17
CA THR A 46 -6.57 -15.43 22.36
C THR A 46 -6.19 -14.21 23.21
N ARG A 47 -4.93 -13.73 23.10
CA ARG A 47 -4.44 -12.55 23.81
C ARG A 47 -3.78 -11.55 22.87
N ILE A 48 -3.88 -10.27 23.23
CA ILE A 48 -3.17 -9.14 22.63
C ILE A 48 -2.23 -8.59 23.70
N ILE A 49 -0.94 -8.66 23.47
CA ILE A 49 0.09 -8.33 24.46
C ILE A 49 0.82 -7.07 24.02
N GLY A 50 0.61 -5.97 24.72
CA GLY A 50 1.39 -4.75 24.51
C GLY A 50 2.78 -4.90 25.12
N ALA A 51 3.80 -4.49 24.36
CA ALA A 51 5.19 -4.45 24.81
C ALA A 51 5.82 -3.12 24.45
N SER A 52 6.29 -2.37 25.43
CA SER A 52 7.09 -1.15 25.22
C SER A 52 7.91 -0.81 26.47
N ARG A 53 8.75 0.22 26.38
CA ARG A 53 9.61 0.66 27.50
C ARG A 53 8.83 1.31 28.65
N SER A 54 7.59 1.74 28.42
CA SER A 54 6.78 2.41 29.42
C SER A 54 6.44 1.46 30.56
N GLU A 55 6.60 1.92 31.80
CA GLU A 55 6.26 1.15 33.02
C GLU A 55 4.75 1.23 33.28
N LEU A 56 3.98 0.48 32.52
CA LEU A 56 2.53 0.39 32.68
C LEU A 56 2.12 -0.98 33.23
N THR A 57 1.02 -1.02 33.94
CA THR A 57 0.31 -2.26 34.23
C THR A 57 -0.60 -2.66 33.08
N SER A 58 -1.06 -3.91 33.04
CA SER A 58 -2.08 -4.33 32.08
C SER A 58 -3.36 -3.50 32.20
N GLU A 59 -3.71 -3.07 33.42
CA GLU A 59 -4.89 -2.23 33.62
C GLU A 59 -4.70 -0.83 33.04
N ASP A 60 -3.54 -0.22 33.22
CA ASP A 60 -3.24 1.10 32.62
C ASP A 60 -3.24 1.02 31.09
N PHE A 61 -2.68 -0.04 30.53
CA PHE A 61 -2.69 -0.25 29.07
C PHE A 61 -4.10 -0.53 28.54
N ARG A 62 -4.96 -1.23 29.28
CA ARG A 62 -6.39 -1.38 28.92
C ARG A 62 -7.11 -0.04 28.89
N LYS A 63 -6.86 0.86 29.85
CA LYS A 63 -7.40 2.23 29.84
C LYS A 63 -6.91 3.01 28.62
N HIS A 64 -5.62 2.89 28.29
CA HIS A 64 -5.02 3.48 27.11
C HIS A 64 -5.68 2.95 25.82
N ALA A 65 -5.83 1.63 25.69
CA ALA A 65 -6.50 1.01 24.54
C ALA A 65 -7.97 1.43 24.44
N GLN A 66 -8.69 1.55 25.56
CA GLN A 66 -10.07 2.03 25.57
C GLN A 66 -10.17 3.47 25.04
N LYS A 67 -9.24 4.34 25.44
CA LYS A 67 -9.18 5.71 24.94
C LYS A 67 -8.91 5.73 23.43
N ALA A 68 -7.93 4.96 22.96
CA ALA A 68 -7.61 4.84 21.54
C ALA A 68 -8.82 4.37 20.72
N LEU A 69 -9.55 3.37 21.17
CA LEU A 69 -10.77 2.90 20.50
C LEU A 69 -11.85 4.01 20.43
N LYS A 70 -12.06 4.78 21.52
CA LYS A 70 -13.00 5.89 21.52
C LYS A 70 -12.64 7.00 20.51
N GLU A 71 -11.34 7.26 20.34
CA GLU A 71 -10.84 8.32 19.47
C GLU A 71 -10.79 7.91 17.99
N HIS A 72 -10.60 6.61 17.69
CA HIS A 72 -10.27 6.16 16.34
C HIS A 72 -11.31 5.24 15.68
N LEU A 73 -12.29 4.74 16.42
CA LEU A 73 -13.45 4.08 15.83
C LEU A 73 -14.40 5.12 15.23
N MET A 74 -15.07 4.77 14.13
CA MET A 74 -16.08 5.64 13.54
C MET A 74 -17.31 5.75 14.43
N HIS A 75 -18.08 6.80 14.22
CA HIS A 75 -19.34 7.01 14.96
C HIS A 75 -20.27 5.79 14.80
N GLY A 76 -20.70 5.22 15.94
CA GLY A 76 -21.57 4.05 15.97
C GLY A 76 -20.86 2.69 16.00
N GLU A 77 -19.53 2.63 15.83
CA GLU A 77 -18.76 1.38 15.93
C GLU A 77 -18.32 1.01 17.35
N TYR A 78 -18.35 1.95 18.27
CA TYR A 78 -17.98 1.74 19.67
C TYR A 78 -19.15 1.18 20.47
N ASP A 79 -19.03 -0.06 20.93
CA ASP A 79 -19.98 -0.72 21.83
C ASP A 79 -19.31 -1.05 23.17
N ASP A 80 -19.82 -0.55 24.28
CA ASP A 80 -19.23 -0.74 25.61
C ASP A 80 -19.10 -2.21 26.01
N GLY A 81 -20.06 -3.06 25.62
CA GLY A 81 -20.05 -4.50 25.93
C GLY A 81 -18.97 -5.23 25.16
N GLU A 82 -18.84 -4.97 23.86
CA GLU A 82 -17.82 -5.57 23.00
C GLU A 82 -16.42 -5.03 23.34
N VAL A 83 -16.29 -3.73 23.63
CA VAL A 83 -15.03 -3.14 24.09
C VAL A 83 -14.58 -3.80 25.41
N LYS A 84 -15.48 -4.01 26.36
CA LYS A 84 -15.14 -4.71 27.62
C LYS A 84 -14.62 -6.12 27.36
N LYS A 85 -15.23 -6.89 26.46
CA LYS A 85 -14.76 -8.22 26.06
C LYS A 85 -13.38 -8.14 25.38
N PHE A 86 -13.17 -7.15 24.53
CA PHE A 86 -11.90 -6.94 23.84
C PHE A 86 -10.77 -6.58 24.83
N LEU A 87 -11.02 -5.65 25.74
CA LEU A 87 -10.05 -5.24 26.76
C LEU A 87 -9.67 -6.38 27.71
N ALA A 88 -10.56 -7.33 27.97
CA ALA A 88 -10.26 -8.51 28.77
C ALA A 88 -9.17 -9.41 28.17
N ARG A 89 -8.93 -9.33 26.84
CA ARG A 89 -7.87 -10.08 26.14
C ARG A 89 -6.53 -9.36 26.15
N ILE A 90 -6.51 -8.10 26.58
CA ILE A 90 -5.31 -7.26 26.52
C ILE A 90 -4.46 -7.48 27.77
N GLU A 91 -3.21 -7.81 27.54
CA GLU A 91 -2.13 -7.87 28.54
C GLU A 91 -1.04 -6.87 28.21
N TYR A 92 -0.19 -6.55 29.16
CA TYR A 92 0.95 -5.66 28.95
C TYR A 92 2.17 -6.12 29.71
N VAL A 93 3.32 -6.06 29.07
CA VAL A 93 4.62 -6.35 29.68
C VAL A 93 5.59 -5.22 29.35
N PRO A 94 6.15 -4.51 30.36
CA PRO A 94 7.22 -3.56 30.11
C PRO A 94 8.46 -4.28 29.58
N VAL A 95 8.83 -4.02 28.33
CA VAL A 95 10.01 -4.64 27.69
C VAL A 95 10.88 -3.53 27.09
N ASP A 96 12.14 -3.54 27.48
CA ASP A 96 13.15 -2.72 26.80
C ASP A 96 13.95 -3.60 25.83
N ALA A 97 13.73 -3.38 24.53
CA ALA A 97 14.39 -4.14 23.47
C ALA A 97 15.92 -3.98 23.47
N THR A 98 16.44 -2.90 24.05
CA THR A 98 17.88 -2.61 24.10
C THR A 98 18.60 -3.13 25.35
N SER A 99 17.87 -3.80 26.23
CA SER A 99 18.40 -4.39 27.46
C SER A 99 17.71 -5.74 27.77
N SER A 100 18.13 -6.41 28.83
CA SER A 100 17.49 -7.66 29.29
C SER A 100 16.15 -7.44 30.03
N LYS A 101 15.73 -6.19 30.22
CA LYS A 101 14.55 -5.86 31.04
C LYS A 101 13.26 -6.31 30.39
N GLY A 102 12.44 -7.07 31.13
CA GLY A 102 11.09 -7.46 30.76
C GLY A 102 10.98 -8.74 29.93
N TRP A 103 12.05 -9.22 29.33
CA TRP A 103 12.02 -10.39 28.44
C TRP A 103 11.64 -11.69 29.16
N ASP A 104 12.11 -11.90 30.38
CA ASP A 104 11.73 -13.07 31.19
C ASP A 104 10.25 -13.05 31.57
N ALA A 105 9.70 -11.86 31.89
CA ALA A 105 8.28 -11.69 32.15
C ALA A 105 7.44 -11.98 30.87
N LEU A 106 7.87 -11.47 29.72
CA LEU A 106 7.24 -11.78 28.43
C LEU A 106 7.30 -13.28 28.13
N LYS A 107 8.47 -13.91 28.36
CA LYS A 107 8.63 -15.36 28.19
C LYS A 107 7.66 -16.14 29.09
N LYS A 108 7.59 -15.80 30.34
CA LYS A 108 6.69 -16.46 31.29
C LYS A 108 5.24 -16.39 30.82
N LEU A 109 4.79 -15.21 30.37
CA LEU A 109 3.45 -15.01 29.84
C LEU A 109 3.20 -15.87 28.58
N LEU A 110 4.13 -15.88 27.65
CA LEU A 110 4.01 -16.64 26.40
C LEU A 110 4.09 -18.16 26.62
N ASP A 111 4.80 -18.63 27.64
CA ASP A 111 4.92 -20.05 27.96
C ASP A 111 3.61 -20.68 28.49
N GLU A 112 2.63 -19.84 28.90
CA GLU A 112 1.27 -20.29 29.22
C GLU A 112 0.47 -20.75 28.01
N GLY A 113 0.91 -20.39 26.80
CA GLY A 113 0.23 -20.71 25.54
C GLY A 113 1.18 -21.14 24.45
N LYS A 114 2.03 -22.17 24.72
CA LYS A 114 3.05 -22.64 23.77
C LYS A 114 2.51 -23.12 22.43
N GLU A 115 1.29 -23.63 22.41
CA GLU A 115 0.61 -24.15 21.20
C GLU A 115 -0.09 -23.06 20.39
N ARG A 116 -0.14 -21.82 20.89
CA ARG A 116 -0.77 -20.71 20.16
C ARG A 116 0.16 -20.18 19.07
N VAL A 117 -0.44 -19.63 18.03
CA VAL A 117 0.30 -18.80 17.07
C VAL A 117 0.89 -17.59 17.80
N ARG A 118 2.19 -17.36 17.65
CA ARG A 118 2.88 -16.19 18.23
C ARG A 118 3.18 -15.20 17.12
N ALA A 119 2.46 -14.10 17.09
CA ALA A 119 2.74 -13.01 16.17
C ALA A 119 3.45 -11.87 16.91
N PHE A 120 4.67 -11.55 16.49
CA PHE A 120 5.44 -10.42 16.98
C PHE A 120 5.33 -9.27 15.99
N TYR A 121 4.66 -8.20 16.35
CA TYR A 121 4.47 -7.03 15.50
C TYR A 121 5.46 -5.93 15.88
N MET A 122 6.26 -5.49 14.94
CA MET A 122 7.28 -4.45 15.15
C MET A 122 6.75 -3.05 14.79
N ALA A 123 5.87 -2.47 15.63
CA ALA A 123 5.37 -1.10 15.51
C ALA A 123 6.39 -0.08 16.10
N VAL A 124 7.65 -0.22 15.73
CA VAL A 124 8.78 0.58 16.24
C VAL A 124 9.67 1.05 15.09
N ALA A 125 10.59 1.97 15.39
CA ALA A 125 11.56 2.41 14.40
C ALA A 125 12.49 1.25 13.94
N PRO A 126 12.92 1.21 12.67
CA PRO A 126 13.75 0.13 12.12
C PRO A 126 15.04 -0.14 12.90
N SER A 127 15.61 0.88 13.54
CA SER A 127 16.80 0.74 14.39
C SER A 127 16.64 -0.19 15.59
N ILE A 128 15.39 -0.48 15.96
CA ILE A 128 15.04 -1.35 17.10
C ILE A 128 14.71 -2.78 16.64
N PHE A 129 14.57 -3.03 15.34
CA PHE A 129 14.25 -4.38 14.83
C PHE A 129 15.30 -5.42 15.22
N GLY A 130 16.59 -5.08 15.06
CA GLY A 130 17.70 -5.98 15.45
C GLY A 130 17.65 -6.38 16.92
N PRO A 131 17.66 -5.42 17.85
CA PRO A 131 17.51 -5.71 19.28
C PRO A 131 16.30 -6.56 19.62
N ILE A 132 15.13 -6.34 18.98
CA ILE A 132 13.94 -7.19 19.19
C ILE A 132 14.17 -8.62 18.67
N CYS A 133 14.72 -8.78 17.48
CA CYS A 133 15.02 -10.10 16.93
C CYS A 133 16.00 -10.88 17.82
N ASP A 134 17.04 -10.20 18.30
CA ASP A 134 18.02 -10.79 19.23
C ASP A 134 17.35 -11.19 20.56
N GLY A 135 16.53 -10.32 21.14
CA GLY A 135 15.79 -10.61 22.37
C GLY A 135 14.86 -11.81 22.24
N ILE A 136 14.12 -11.91 21.12
CA ILE A 136 13.25 -13.05 20.81
C ILE A 136 14.06 -14.34 20.71
N ARG A 137 15.22 -14.32 20.03
CA ARG A 137 16.13 -15.47 19.89
C ARG A 137 16.71 -15.88 21.26
N ASP A 138 17.31 -14.94 21.97
CA ASP A 138 18.10 -15.19 23.17
C ASP A 138 17.22 -15.70 24.33
N HIS A 139 15.96 -15.24 24.40
CA HIS A 139 14.97 -15.74 25.38
C HIS A 139 14.17 -16.94 24.88
N LYS A 140 14.53 -17.51 23.72
CA LYS A 140 13.90 -18.73 23.15
C LYS A 140 12.39 -18.59 22.98
N LEU A 141 11.93 -17.47 22.44
CA LEU A 141 10.52 -17.20 22.23
C LEU A 141 10.00 -17.77 20.90
N ILE A 142 10.87 -18.31 20.07
CA ILE A 142 10.53 -18.84 18.74
C ILE A 142 9.92 -20.24 18.89
N THR A 143 8.78 -20.45 18.24
CA THR A 143 8.13 -21.76 18.07
C THR A 143 7.92 -22.04 16.56
N LYS A 144 7.42 -23.20 16.21
CA LYS A 144 7.03 -23.50 14.81
C LYS A 144 5.93 -22.58 14.28
N GLN A 145 5.10 -22.04 15.19
CA GLN A 145 3.99 -21.14 14.85
C GLN A 145 4.34 -19.67 15.08
N THR A 146 5.62 -19.32 15.19
CA THR A 146 6.05 -17.93 15.32
C THR A 146 5.96 -17.19 14.00
N ARG A 147 5.46 -15.96 14.05
CA ARG A 147 5.38 -14.99 12.94
C ARG A 147 6.00 -13.69 13.38
N ILE A 148 6.75 -13.05 12.51
CA ILE A 148 7.28 -11.70 12.72
C ILE A 148 6.68 -10.75 11.69
N VAL A 149 6.10 -9.65 12.14
CA VAL A 149 5.49 -8.64 11.27
C VAL A 149 6.36 -7.41 11.25
N VAL A 150 6.77 -7.01 10.06
CA VAL A 150 7.72 -5.92 9.83
C VAL A 150 7.04 -4.80 9.06
N GLU A 151 7.04 -3.61 9.65
CA GLU A 151 6.52 -2.38 9.04
C GLU A 151 7.55 -1.67 8.18
N LYS A 152 7.07 -0.84 7.26
CA LYS A 152 7.94 0.08 6.54
C LYS A 152 8.54 1.15 7.48
N PRO A 153 9.74 1.68 7.13
CA PRO A 153 10.50 1.47 5.91
C PRO A 153 11.36 0.20 5.93
N LEU A 154 11.34 -0.54 4.82
CA LEU A 154 12.15 -1.74 4.60
C LEU A 154 13.48 -1.36 3.91
N GLY A 155 14.32 -0.64 4.63
CA GLY A 155 15.51 0.02 4.10
C GLY A 155 15.22 1.43 3.57
N ARG A 156 16.30 2.12 3.19
CA ARG A 156 16.29 3.44 2.52
C ARG A 156 17.03 3.42 1.18
N ASP A 157 17.73 2.35 0.92
CA ASP A 157 18.51 1.99 -0.26
C ASP A 157 18.68 0.47 -0.30
N LEU A 158 19.24 -0.07 -1.37
CA LEU A 158 19.45 -1.51 -1.52
C LEU A 158 20.35 -2.08 -0.41
N GLU A 159 21.41 -1.39 -0.03
CA GLU A 159 22.35 -1.86 0.98
C GLU A 159 21.69 -2.04 2.35
N SER A 160 20.97 -1.02 2.81
CA SER A 160 20.25 -1.08 4.08
C SER A 160 19.07 -2.09 4.06
N ALA A 161 18.42 -2.28 2.92
CA ALA A 161 17.39 -3.31 2.76
C ALA A 161 17.99 -4.72 2.86
N LEU A 162 19.13 -4.97 2.20
CA LEU A 162 19.87 -6.22 2.32
C LEU A 162 20.33 -6.47 3.77
N ALA A 163 20.88 -5.44 4.43
CA ALA A 163 21.29 -5.54 5.82
C ALA A 163 20.12 -5.90 6.75
N LEU A 164 18.97 -5.24 6.57
CA LEU A 164 17.74 -5.51 7.32
C LEU A 164 17.24 -6.94 7.08
N ASN A 165 17.14 -7.36 5.82
CA ASN A 165 16.71 -8.71 5.46
C ASN A 165 17.66 -9.79 6.01
N ASN A 166 18.96 -9.55 5.94
CA ASN A 166 19.98 -10.47 6.50
C ASN A 166 19.88 -10.56 8.02
N MET A 167 19.64 -9.44 8.69
CA MET A 167 19.48 -9.39 10.14
C MET A 167 18.25 -10.19 10.59
N ILE A 168 17.10 -9.99 9.96
CA ILE A 168 15.87 -10.75 10.25
C ILE A 168 16.07 -12.23 9.91
N GLY A 169 16.70 -12.55 8.76
CA GLY A 169 16.92 -13.92 8.29
C GLY A 169 17.91 -14.73 9.11
N LYS A 170 18.69 -14.10 10.01
CA LYS A 170 19.51 -14.82 11.03
C LYS A 170 18.66 -15.46 12.12
N VAL A 171 17.43 -14.98 12.31
CA VAL A 171 16.54 -15.37 13.42
C VAL A 171 15.30 -16.08 12.95
N PHE A 172 14.73 -15.66 11.81
CA PHE A 172 13.46 -16.16 11.27
C PHE A 172 13.63 -16.71 9.86
N HIS A 173 12.95 -17.81 9.56
CA HIS A 173 12.78 -18.28 8.18
C HIS A 173 11.82 -17.36 7.41
N GLU A 174 11.96 -17.26 6.09
CA GLU A 174 11.15 -16.37 5.27
C GLU A 174 9.63 -16.61 5.42
N GLU A 175 9.21 -17.85 5.59
CA GLU A 175 7.83 -18.26 5.85
C GLU A 175 7.25 -17.71 7.16
N GLN A 176 8.11 -17.24 8.07
CA GLN A 176 7.72 -16.63 9.33
C GLN A 176 7.68 -15.10 9.24
N VAL A 177 8.15 -14.50 8.13
CA VAL A 177 8.33 -13.04 8.00
C VAL A 177 7.22 -12.43 7.16
N PHE A 178 6.49 -11.48 7.73
CA PHE A 178 5.37 -10.78 7.12
C PHE A 178 5.71 -9.30 6.96
N ARG A 179 6.21 -8.88 5.77
CA ARG A 179 6.52 -7.49 5.47
C ARG A 179 5.28 -6.79 4.94
N ILE A 180 4.78 -5.83 5.70
CA ILE A 180 3.53 -5.15 5.38
C ILE A 180 3.72 -4.10 4.29
N ASP A 181 2.85 -4.19 3.29
CA ASP A 181 2.42 -3.08 2.46
C ASP A 181 0.89 -2.97 2.56
N HIS A 182 0.41 -1.94 3.23
CA HIS A 182 -1.03 -1.78 3.47
C HIS A 182 -1.85 -1.54 2.18
N TYR A 183 -1.22 -1.17 1.04
CA TYR A 183 -1.92 -1.12 -0.25
C TYR A 183 -2.33 -2.49 -0.75
N LEU A 184 -1.51 -3.52 -0.53
CA LEU A 184 -1.88 -4.90 -0.87
C LEU A 184 -3.07 -5.42 -0.04
N GLY A 185 -3.24 -4.90 1.18
CA GLY A 185 -4.37 -5.22 2.05
C GLY A 185 -5.69 -4.57 1.65
N LYS A 186 -5.69 -3.59 0.73
CA LYS A 186 -6.93 -2.94 0.27
C LYS A 186 -7.78 -3.90 -0.56
N GLU A 187 -9.09 -3.94 -0.30
CA GLU A 187 -10.04 -4.80 -1.03
C GLU A 187 -10.00 -4.53 -2.54
N THR A 188 -9.85 -3.29 -2.95
CA THR A 188 -9.77 -2.90 -4.37
C THR A 188 -8.54 -3.43 -5.08
N VAL A 189 -7.39 -3.52 -4.40
CA VAL A 189 -6.19 -4.12 -4.97
C VAL A 189 -6.38 -5.64 -5.14
N GLN A 190 -7.02 -6.29 -4.17
CA GLN A 190 -7.36 -7.72 -4.27
C GLN A 190 -8.41 -7.96 -5.35
N ASN A 191 -9.40 -7.07 -5.48
CA ASN A 191 -10.42 -7.15 -6.53
C ASN A 191 -9.83 -7.05 -7.94
N LEU A 192 -8.62 -6.49 -8.12
CA LEU A 192 -7.94 -6.53 -9.40
C LEU A 192 -7.64 -7.97 -9.86
N MET A 193 -7.26 -8.85 -8.93
CA MET A 193 -7.08 -10.28 -9.26
C MET A 193 -8.42 -10.93 -9.66
N ALA A 194 -9.49 -10.65 -8.91
CA ALA A 194 -10.81 -11.17 -9.25
C ALA A 194 -11.30 -10.62 -10.60
N LEU A 195 -11.11 -9.33 -10.86
CA LEU A 195 -11.48 -8.70 -12.13
C LEU A 195 -10.76 -9.34 -13.31
N ARG A 196 -9.45 -9.57 -13.19
CA ARG A 196 -8.63 -10.16 -14.24
C ARG A 196 -8.88 -11.65 -14.41
N PHE A 197 -8.82 -12.43 -13.33
CA PHE A 197 -8.69 -13.88 -13.38
C PHE A 197 -9.99 -14.64 -13.17
N ALA A 198 -11.07 -13.98 -12.70
CA ALA A 198 -12.39 -14.59 -12.58
C ALA A 198 -13.35 -14.17 -13.71
N ASN A 199 -12.90 -13.36 -14.67
CA ASN A 199 -13.72 -12.86 -15.77
C ASN A 199 -13.03 -13.10 -17.12
N ALA A 200 -13.67 -13.84 -18.01
CA ALA A 200 -13.17 -14.11 -19.35
C ALA A 200 -13.04 -12.85 -20.25
N LEU A 201 -13.59 -11.73 -19.81
CA LEU A 201 -13.66 -10.49 -20.58
C LEU A 201 -12.33 -9.73 -20.62
N TYR A 202 -11.57 -9.71 -19.53
CA TYR A 202 -10.42 -8.81 -19.40
C TYR A 202 -9.08 -9.46 -19.74
N GLU A 203 -8.79 -10.62 -19.20
CA GLU A 203 -7.46 -11.22 -19.32
C GLU A 203 -6.98 -11.43 -20.77
N PRO A 204 -7.83 -11.84 -21.75
CA PRO A 204 -7.42 -11.93 -23.15
C PRO A 204 -6.97 -10.59 -23.76
N LEU A 205 -7.49 -9.49 -23.26
CA LEU A 205 -7.15 -8.12 -23.71
C LEU A 205 -6.02 -7.47 -22.89
N TRP A 206 -5.51 -8.16 -21.87
CA TRP A 206 -4.59 -7.59 -20.88
C TRP A 206 -3.12 -7.74 -21.29
N ASN A 207 -2.78 -7.16 -22.45
CA ASN A 207 -1.45 -7.28 -23.04
C ASN A 207 -1.16 -6.16 -24.06
N ALA A 208 0.07 -6.11 -24.56
CA ALA A 208 0.57 -5.12 -25.51
C ALA A 208 -0.18 -5.09 -26.87
N ASN A 209 -0.96 -6.13 -27.23
CA ASN A 209 -1.75 -6.08 -28.45
C ASN A 209 -2.97 -5.16 -28.33
N HIS A 210 -3.52 -5.00 -27.14
CA HIS A 210 -4.78 -4.31 -26.88
C HIS A 210 -4.65 -3.07 -26.00
N ILE A 211 -3.67 -3.03 -25.08
CA ILE A 211 -3.44 -1.90 -24.16
C ILE A 211 -2.45 -0.92 -24.79
N ASP A 212 -2.82 0.37 -24.80
CA ASP A 212 -1.99 1.46 -25.26
C ASP A 212 -1.04 1.93 -24.16
N HIS A 213 -1.55 2.17 -22.97
CA HIS A 213 -0.77 2.55 -21.78
C HIS A 213 -1.52 2.31 -20.49
N VAL A 214 -0.78 2.31 -19.38
CA VAL A 214 -1.31 2.24 -18.02
C VAL A 214 -0.86 3.48 -17.25
N GLN A 215 -1.76 4.05 -16.43
CA GLN A 215 -1.42 5.10 -15.48
C GLN A 215 -1.72 4.61 -14.06
N ILE A 216 -0.80 4.83 -13.14
CA ILE A 216 -0.99 4.56 -11.71
C ILE A 216 -0.73 5.87 -10.97
N THR A 217 -1.78 6.43 -10.39
CA THR A 217 -1.71 7.69 -9.63
C THR A 217 -2.03 7.42 -8.16
N VAL A 218 -1.16 7.90 -7.28
CA VAL A 218 -1.40 7.95 -5.84
C VAL A 218 -1.16 9.39 -5.38
N ALA A 219 -2.23 10.14 -5.26
CA ALA A 219 -2.20 11.56 -4.93
C ALA A 219 -2.68 11.81 -3.50
N GLU A 220 -1.98 12.68 -2.78
CA GLU A 220 -2.30 13.10 -1.42
C GLU A 220 -2.57 14.61 -1.37
N GLU A 221 -3.65 15.02 -0.71
CA GLU A 221 -3.93 16.45 -0.43
C GLU A 221 -3.15 17.00 0.77
N VAL A 222 -2.66 16.09 1.61
CA VAL A 222 -1.95 16.43 2.84
C VAL A 222 -0.49 16.78 2.57
N GLY A 223 0.11 17.61 3.47
CA GLY A 223 1.53 17.95 3.48
C GLY A 223 2.33 17.04 4.41
N LEU A 224 3.22 17.64 5.21
CA LEU A 224 4.09 16.92 6.15
C LEU A 224 3.40 16.49 7.45
N GLU A 225 2.36 17.19 7.87
CA GLU A 225 1.55 16.89 9.08
C GLU A 225 2.38 16.57 10.33
N GLY A 226 3.40 17.37 10.59
CA GLY A 226 4.29 17.20 11.75
C GLY A 226 5.37 16.14 11.62
N ARG A 227 5.47 15.43 10.47
CA ARG A 227 6.49 14.42 10.20
C ARG A 227 7.63 14.89 9.30
N ALA A 228 7.94 16.20 9.32
CA ALA A 228 8.93 16.83 8.46
C ALA A 228 10.29 16.12 8.50
N GLY A 229 10.84 15.87 9.69
CA GLY A 229 12.14 15.25 9.84
C GLY A 229 12.25 13.79 9.36
N TYR A 230 11.15 13.07 9.29
CA TYR A 230 11.09 11.74 8.68
C TYR A 230 11.01 11.85 7.15
N TYR A 231 10.05 12.66 6.68
CA TYR A 231 9.77 12.73 5.25
C TYR A 231 10.92 13.33 4.46
N ASP A 232 11.64 14.29 5.02
CA ASP A 232 12.79 14.93 4.37
C ASP A 232 13.95 13.95 4.11
N LYS A 233 14.03 12.88 4.89
CA LYS A 233 15.00 11.79 4.69
C LYS A 233 14.48 10.69 3.76
N SER A 234 13.21 10.69 3.44
CA SER A 234 12.56 9.67 2.62
C SER A 234 12.30 10.16 1.19
N GLY A 235 11.49 11.19 1.02
CA GLY A 235 11.00 11.65 -0.26
C GLY A 235 9.91 10.76 -0.85
N ALA A 236 9.25 11.24 -1.90
CA ALA A 236 8.12 10.55 -2.53
C ALA A 236 8.53 9.24 -3.22
N LEU A 237 9.75 9.15 -3.75
CA LEU A 237 10.24 7.95 -4.44
C LEU A 237 10.37 6.77 -3.46
N ARG A 238 11.01 7.00 -2.31
CA ARG A 238 11.18 5.96 -1.28
C ARG A 238 9.88 5.66 -0.54
N ASP A 239 9.10 6.71 -0.20
CA ASP A 239 7.90 6.54 0.62
C ASP A 239 6.76 5.87 -0.14
N MET A 240 6.61 6.13 -1.45
CA MET A 240 5.45 5.71 -2.23
C MET A 240 5.79 4.81 -3.41
N VAL A 241 6.83 5.10 -4.18
CA VAL A 241 7.10 4.36 -5.42
C VAL A 241 7.73 3.01 -5.12
N GLN A 242 8.77 2.97 -4.31
CA GLN A 242 9.57 1.77 -3.99
C GLN A 242 8.73 0.62 -3.41
N ASN A 243 7.60 0.94 -2.82
CA ASN A 243 6.70 -0.02 -2.18
C ASN A 243 5.31 -0.01 -2.85
N HIS A 244 4.43 0.88 -2.46
CA HIS A 244 3.01 0.88 -2.81
C HIS A 244 2.78 0.88 -4.33
N ILE A 245 3.42 1.79 -5.07
CA ILE A 245 3.19 1.92 -6.52
C ILE A 245 3.77 0.72 -7.28
N LEU A 246 4.97 0.25 -6.91
CA LEU A 246 5.55 -0.94 -7.53
C LEU A 246 4.73 -2.20 -7.22
N ASN A 247 4.19 -2.34 -6.00
CA ASN A 247 3.29 -3.44 -5.68
C ASN A 247 1.99 -3.41 -6.50
N VAL A 248 1.37 -2.23 -6.63
CA VAL A 248 0.19 -2.05 -7.48
C VAL A 248 0.53 -2.34 -8.94
N LEU A 249 1.68 -1.85 -9.44
CA LEU A 249 2.17 -2.15 -10.79
C LEU A 249 2.32 -3.66 -11.00
N CYS A 250 2.90 -4.39 -10.03
CA CYS A 250 3.01 -5.84 -10.11
C CYS A 250 1.64 -6.52 -10.22
N MET A 251 0.65 -6.12 -9.42
CA MET A 251 -0.71 -6.66 -9.48
C MET A 251 -1.40 -6.41 -10.83
N VAL A 252 -1.10 -5.26 -11.46
CA VAL A 252 -1.58 -4.96 -12.82
C VAL A 252 -0.86 -5.80 -13.87
N ALA A 253 0.46 -5.96 -13.74
CA ALA A 253 1.31 -6.44 -14.83
C ALA A 253 1.66 -7.93 -14.77
N MET A 254 1.45 -8.61 -13.64
CA MET A 254 1.81 -10.02 -13.46
C MET A 254 1.04 -10.94 -14.40
N GLU A 255 1.63 -12.10 -14.71
CA GLU A 255 0.93 -13.19 -15.37
C GLU A 255 -0.10 -13.82 -14.42
N THR A 256 -1.01 -14.59 -14.97
CA THR A 256 -1.97 -15.38 -14.18
C THR A 256 -1.23 -16.43 -13.37
N PRO A 257 -1.24 -16.36 -12.03
CA PRO A 257 -0.60 -17.39 -11.22
C PRO A 257 -1.34 -18.72 -11.39
N TYR A 258 -0.63 -19.84 -11.26
CA TYR A 258 -1.25 -21.17 -11.40
C TYR A 258 -2.22 -21.51 -10.23
N SER A 259 -2.12 -20.82 -9.11
CA SER A 259 -3.00 -20.94 -7.96
C SER A 259 -2.99 -19.64 -7.14
N MET A 260 -3.89 -19.53 -6.13
CA MET A 260 -3.89 -18.43 -5.15
C MET A 260 -2.90 -18.66 -4.00
N ASP A 261 -2.00 -19.63 -4.10
CA ASP A 261 -0.92 -19.82 -3.12
C ASP A 261 0.00 -18.61 -3.07
N SER A 262 0.47 -18.31 -1.88
CA SER A 262 1.32 -17.14 -1.65
C SER A 262 2.56 -17.11 -2.54
N GLU A 263 3.23 -18.26 -2.70
CA GLU A 263 4.43 -18.33 -3.53
C GLU A 263 4.11 -18.12 -5.01
N ALA A 264 3.03 -18.74 -5.51
CA ALA A 264 2.61 -18.57 -6.90
C ALA A 264 2.35 -17.10 -7.26
N VAL A 265 1.64 -16.36 -6.39
CA VAL A 265 1.35 -14.93 -6.59
C VAL A 265 2.63 -14.09 -6.49
N ARG A 266 3.47 -14.34 -5.48
CA ARG A 266 4.71 -13.58 -5.26
C ARG A 266 5.74 -13.83 -6.36
N ASP A 267 5.81 -15.03 -6.92
CA ASP A 267 6.67 -15.34 -8.05
C ASP A 267 6.28 -14.55 -9.30
N GLU A 268 4.99 -14.42 -9.59
CA GLU A 268 4.54 -13.61 -10.73
C GLU A 268 4.82 -12.12 -10.53
N LYS A 269 4.65 -11.60 -9.31
CA LYS A 269 5.05 -10.23 -8.96
C LYS A 269 6.55 -10.00 -9.16
N LEU A 270 7.39 -10.94 -8.69
CA LEU A 270 8.84 -10.86 -8.84
C LEU A 270 9.28 -10.85 -10.30
N LYS A 271 8.64 -11.61 -11.18
CA LYS A 271 8.93 -11.59 -12.62
C LYS A 271 8.70 -10.20 -13.21
N VAL A 272 7.64 -9.49 -12.79
CA VAL A 272 7.39 -8.10 -13.24
C VAL A 272 8.52 -7.18 -12.78
N LEU A 273 8.89 -7.21 -11.50
CA LEU A 273 9.95 -6.36 -10.97
C LEU A 273 11.29 -6.58 -11.69
N ARG A 274 11.64 -7.83 -11.99
CA ARG A 274 12.85 -8.21 -12.73
C ARG A 274 12.83 -7.80 -14.19
N SER A 275 11.64 -7.58 -14.75
CA SER A 275 11.44 -7.16 -16.15
C SER A 275 11.35 -5.65 -16.31
N LEU A 276 11.38 -4.86 -15.25
CA LEU A 276 11.41 -3.40 -15.32
C LEU A 276 12.70 -2.93 -16.01
N LYS A 277 12.57 -2.09 -17.04
CA LYS A 277 13.73 -1.49 -17.70
C LYS A 277 14.48 -0.57 -16.75
N PRO A 278 15.82 -0.64 -16.71
CA PRO A 278 16.62 0.22 -15.84
C PRO A 278 16.47 1.70 -16.19
N ILE A 279 16.38 2.52 -15.17
CA ILE A 279 16.47 3.99 -15.27
C ILE A 279 17.77 4.40 -14.58
N ASN A 280 18.65 5.07 -15.32
CA ASN A 280 19.97 5.46 -14.91
C ASN A 280 20.29 6.91 -15.34
N ALA A 281 21.53 7.36 -15.19
CA ALA A 281 21.95 8.72 -15.52
C ALA A 281 21.67 9.11 -16.99
N ASP A 282 21.73 8.15 -17.94
CA ASP A 282 21.53 8.44 -19.36
C ASP A 282 20.06 8.75 -19.70
N ASN A 283 19.12 8.21 -18.94
CA ASN A 283 17.69 8.26 -19.30
C ASN A 283 16.79 8.87 -18.22
N ALA A 284 17.24 9.06 -16.98
CA ALA A 284 16.43 9.61 -15.91
C ALA A 284 15.87 11.00 -16.24
N GLY A 285 16.62 11.83 -16.92
CA GLY A 285 16.21 13.21 -17.26
C GLY A 285 14.96 13.30 -18.15
N TYR A 286 14.64 12.26 -18.92
CA TYR A 286 13.45 12.22 -19.77
C TYR A 286 12.42 11.16 -19.34
N LEU A 287 12.79 10.20 -18.49
CA LEU A 287 11.87 9.20 -17.95
C LEU A 287 11.31 9.56 -16.58
N THR A 288 11.91 10.53 -15.89
CA THR A 288 11.50 10.90 -14.53
C THR A 288 11.35 12.40 -14.35
N VAL A 289 10.40 12.78 -13.50
CA VAL A 289 10.24 14.15 -13.02
C VAL A 289 10.13 14.10 -11.51
N ARG A 290 10.97 14.87 -10.81
CA ARG A 290 10.84 15.10 -9.37
C ARG A 290 10.40 16.53 -9.09
N GLY A 291 9.54 16.71 -8.08
CA GLY A 291 8.99 18.02 -7.75
C GLY A 291 8.85 18.26 -6.27
N GLN A 292 8.64 19.54 -5.91
CA GLN A 292 8.43 19.96 -4.53
C GLN A 292 7.34 21.03 -4.49
N TYR A 293 6.35 20.88 -3.59
CA TYR A 293 5.25 21.83 -3.52
C TYR A 293 5.69 23.16 -2.92
N ARG A 294 5.15 24.23 -3.49
CA ARG A 294 5.23 25.62 -3.02
C ARG A 294 3.90 26.00 -2.37
N ALA A 295 3.88 27.11 -1.69
CA ALA A 295 2.65 27.67 -1.14
C ALA A 295 1.54 27.74 -2.20
N GLY A 296 0.31 27.49 -1.76
CA GLY A 296 -0.87 27.46 -2.62
C GLY A 296 -2.15 27.38 -1.81
N ALA A 297 -3.15 26.66 -2.31
CA ALA A 297 -4.41 26.45 -1.62
C ALA A 297 -4.83 24.97 -1.63
N SER A 298 -5.41 24.51 -0.52
CA SER A 298 -6.01 23.19 -0.40
C SER A 298 -7.27 23.28 0.44
N LYS A 299 -8.34 22.59 0.05
CA LYS A 299 -9.65 22.64 0.75
C LYS A 299 -10.18 24.05 1.01
N GLY A 300 -9.94 24.95 0.06
CA GLY A 300 -10.41 26.34 0.15
C GLY A 300 -9.62 27.26 1.08
N GLY A 301 -8.50 26.80 1.65
CA GLY A 301 -7.63 27.61 2.50
C GLY A 301 -6.18 27.66 2.00
N PRO A 302 -5.41 28.72 2.36
CA PRO A 302 -4.00 28.83 2.01
C PRO A 302 -3.19 27.75 2.76
N VAL A 303 -2.18 27.20 2.09
CA VAL A 303 -1.24 26.23 2.66
C VAL A 303 0.19 26.65 2.38
N LYS A 304 1.08 26.35 3.32
CA LYS A 304 2.53 26.60 3.20
C LYS A 304 3.16 25.71 2.14
N GLY A 305 4.28 26.20 1.60
CA GLY A 305 5.18 25.39 0.79
C GLY A 305 6.01 24.43 1.63
N TYR A 306 6.65 23.46 0.96
CA TYR A 306 7.42 22.41 1.62
C TYR A 306 8.55 22.96 2.51
N LEU A 307 9.35 23.89 1.98
CA LEU A 307 10.44 24.49 2.72
C LEU A 307 9.98 25.34 3.91
N GLU A 308 8.79 25.93 3.80
CA GLU A 308 8.16 26.68 4.90
C GLU A 308 7.59 25.76 5.99
N GLU A 309 7.11 24.55 5.61
CA GLU A 309 6.68 23.52 6.57
C GLU A 309 7.88 22.83 7.24
N LEU A 310 9.00 22.68 6.51
CA LEU A 310 10.23 22.06 7.00
C LEU A 310 11.04 23.02 7.91
N ASP A 311 10.85 24.33 7.74
CA ASP A 311 11.67 25.40 8.34
C ASP A 311 13.16 25.25 7.99
N GLY A 312 13.46 25.03 6.70
CA GLY A 312 14.82 24.81 6.22
C GLY A 312 14.93 24.63 4.71
N GLU A 313 16.14 24.42 4.24
CA GLU A 313 16.43 24.09 2.85
C GLU A 313 16.45 22.58 2.63
N SER A 314 15.93 22.13 1.52
CA SER A 314 15.93 20.72 1.12
C SER A 314 15.70 20.55 -0.38
N ASN A 315 16.34 19.51 -0.95
CA ASN A 315 16.13 19.03 -2.31
C ASN A 315 15.30 17.73 -2.36
N THR A 316 14.67 17.35 -1.25
CA THR A 316 13.80 16.16 -1.17
C THR A 316 12.55 16.38 -1.98
N GLU A 317 12.25 15.45 -2.83
CA GLU A 317 11.06 15.49 -3.67
C GLU A 317 9.80 15.11 -2.89
N THR A 318 8.74 15.92 -3.10
CA THR A 318 7.39 15.64 -2.61
C THR A 318 6.45 15.20 -3.70
N PHE A 319 6.96 15.10 -4.92
CA PHE A 319 6.28 14.64 -6.12
C PHE A 319 7.25 13.86 -7.00
N VAL A 320 6.76 12.77 -7.56
CA VAL A 320 7.46 11.97 -8.57
C VAL A 320 6.51 11.58 -9.68
N ALA A 321 6.95 11.73 -10.93
CA ALA A 321 6.34 11.08 -12.09
C ALA A 321 7.41 10.27 -12.82
N ILE A 322 7.07 9.05 -13.23
CA ILE A 322 7.98 8.12 -13.92
C ILE A 322 7.26 7.51 -15.11
N LYS A 323 7.92 7.45 -16.27
CA LYS A 323 7.57 6.55 -17.35
C LYS A 323 8.39 5.28 -17.19
N ALA A 324 7.76 4.22 -16.69
CA ALA A 324 8.34 2.89 -16.55
C ALA A 324 7.97 2.03 -17.77
N GLU A 325 8.83 1.08 -18.11
CA GLU A 325 8.59 0.09 -19.16
C GLU A 325 8.93 -1.30 -18.63
N ILE A 326 8.15 -2.30 -19.05
CA ILE A 326 8.32 -3.70 -18.65
C ILE A 326 8.75 -4.49 -19.88
N ASP A 327 9.95 -5.06 -19.83
CA ASP A 327 10.56 -5.77 -20.97
C ASP A 327 10.26 -7.27 -20.92
N ASN A 328 8.99 -7.60 -21.24
CA ASN A 328 8.52 -8.97 -21.36
C ASN A 328 7.49 -9.09 -22.52
N TRP A 329 7.12 -10.33 -22.86
CA TRP A 329 6.20 -10.60 -23.97
C TRP A 329 4.82 -9.95 -23.81
N ARG A 330 4.34 -9.81 -22.59
CA ARG A 330 3.02 -9.22 -22.32
C ARG A 330 3.01 -7.71 -22.50
N TRP A 331 4.09 -7.02 -22.14
CA TRP A 331 4.08 -5.57 -21.97
C TRP A 331 5.07 -4.80 -22.84
N ALA A 332 5.90 -5.48 -23.62
CA ALA A 332 6.87 -4.80 -24.48
C ALA A 332 6.22 -3.71 -25.33
N GLY A 333 6.70 -2.45 -25.19
CA GLY A 333 6.18 -1.28 -25.89
C GLY A 333 4.97 -0.60 -25.25
N VAL A 334 4.45 -1.09 -24.11
CA VAL A 334 3.39 -0.43 -23.33
C VAL A 334 4.02 0.37 -22.20
N PRO A 335 3.93 1.71 -22.20
CA PRO A 335 4.43 2.52 -21.09
C PRO A 335 3.48 2.47 -19.90
N PHE A 336 4.09 2.44 -18.71
CA PHE A 336 3.43 2.60 -17.43
C PHE A 336 3.80 3.96 -16.85
N TYR A 337 2.84 4.87 -16.73
CA TYR A 337 3.04 6.18 -16.15
C TYR A 337 2.67 6.14 -14.67
N LEU A 338 3.67 6.33 -13.82
CA LEU A 338 3.53 6.31 -12.37
C LEU A 338 3.58 7.75 -11.85
N ARG A 339 2.64 8.13 -10.99
CA ARG A 339 2.59 9.48 -10.42
C ARG A 339 2.19 9.43 -8.94
N THR A 340 2.95 10.13 -8.11
CA THR A 340 2.60 10.37 -6.71
C THR A 340 3.06 11.73 -6.25
N GLY A 341 2.40 12.28 -5.24
CA GLY A 341 2.84 13.52 -4.63
C GLY A 341 1.93 13.97 -3.49
N LYS A 342 2.48 14.90 -2.69
CA LYS A 342 1.78 15.60 -1.61
C LYS A 342 1.22 16.93 -2.08
N ARG A 343 0.22 17.48 -1.36
CA ARG A 343 -0.45 18.73 -1.71
C ARG A 343 -0.95 18.78 -3.16
N LEU A 344 -1.36 17.61 -3.70
CA LEU A 344 -2.00 17.56 -5.02
C LEU A 344 -3.46 18.03 -4.97
N ALA A 345 -4.07 18.17 -6.13
CA ALA A 345 -5.40 18.76 -6.30
C ALA A 345 -6.51 17.98 -5.57
N SER A 346 -6.38 16.65 -5.48
CA SER A 346 -7.31 15.79 -4.74
C SER A 346 -6.59 14.59 -4.16
N ARG A 347 -7.20 13.97 -3.13
CA ARG A 347 -6.78 12.68 -2.61
C ARG A 347 -7.36 11.58 -3.50
N VAL A 348 -6.52 10.95 -4.29
CA VAL A 348 -6.94 9.85 -5.17
C VAL A 348 -5.86 8.79 -5.30
N SER A 349 -6.30 7.53 -5.31
CA SER A 349 -5.45 6.42 -5.74
C SER A 349 -6.22 5.64 -6.79
N GLU A 350 -5.67 5.55 -8.00
CA GLU A 350 -6.34 4.91 -9.13
C GLU A 350 -5.36 4.26 -10.11
N ILE A 351 -5.87 3.29 -10.83
CA ILE A 351 -5.22 2.68 -11.99
C ILE A 351 -6.09 2.95 -13.20
N VAL A 352 -5.52 3.52 -14.25
CA VAL A 352 -6.21 3.77 -15.51
C VAL A 352 -5.56 2.97 -16.62
N ILE A 353 -6.32 2.09 -17.23
CA ILE A 353 -5.90 1.27 -18.35
C ILE A 353 -6.59 1.81 -19.59
N THR A 354 -5.79 2.33 -20.52
CA THR A 354 -6.26 2.85 -21.80
C THR A 354 -6.00 1.82 -22.87
N PHE A 355 -7.06 1.40 -23.55
CA PHE A 355 -6.97 0.45 -24.66
C PHE A 355 -6.52 1.15 -25.93
N LYS A 356 -5.95 0.41 -26.88
CA LYS A 356 -5.64 0.93 -28.20
C LYS A 356 -6.90 1.40 -28.92
N PRO A 357 -6.80 2.42 -29.76
CA PRO A 357 -7.94 2.82 -30.59
C PRO A 357 -8.36 1.69 -31.53
N ILE A 358 -9.63 1.74 -31.95
CA ILE A 358 -10.10 0.81 -32.99
C ILE A 358 -9.26 0.95 -34.26
N PRO A 359 -8.94 -0.14 -34.96
CA PRO A 359 -8.04 -0.09 -36.13
C PRO A 359 -8.67 0.58 -37.35
N HIS A 360 -10.00 0.58 -37.44
CA HIS A 360 -10.75 1.20 -38.55
C HIS A 360 -12.15 1.62 -38.07
N SER A 361 -12.57 2.83 -38.45
CA SER A 361 -13.91 3.31 -38.15
C SER A 361 -14.81 3.14 -39.37
N ILE A 362 -15.97 2.50 -39.18
CA ILE A 362 -17.06 2.41 -40.16
C ILE A 362 -18.03 3.58 -40.04
N PHE A 363 -17.84 4.46 -39.04
CA PHE A 363 -18.71 5.59 -38.79
C PHE A 363 -18.21 6.82 -39.55
N GLU A 364 -19.15 7.60 -40.09
CA GLU A 364 -18.84 8.87 -40.75
C GLU A 364 -18.30 9.91 -39.72
N PRO A 365 -17.50 10.89 -40.13
CA PRO A 365 -17.01 11.94 -39.26
C PRO A 365 -18.12 12.70 -38.50
N ALA A 366 -19.30 12.82 -39.10
CA ALA A 366 -20.49 13.42 -38.45
C ALA A 366 -21.02 12.64 -37.24
N ALA A 367 -20.64 11.37 -37.11
CA ALA A 367 -21.02 10.56 -35.92
C ALA A 367 -20.31 11.02 -34.63
N GLY A 368 -19.26 11.82 -34.73
CA GLY A 368 -18.47 12.32 -33.61
C GLY A 368 -17.10 11.63 -33.50
N ARG A 369 -16.26 12.19 -32.61
CA ARG A 369 -14.92 11.64 -32.37
C ARG A 369 -15.02 10.32 -31.59
N ILE A 370 -14.38 9.29 -32.10
CA ILE A 370 -14.21 8.02 -31.38
C ILE A 370 -13.03 8.17 -30.43
N VAL A 371 -13.26 7.84 -29.18
CA VAL A 371 -12.27 7.89 -28.08
C VAL A 371 -11.94 6.46 -27.68
N ALA A 372 -10.68 6.21 -27.35
CA ALA A 372 -10.22 4.92 -26.86
C ALA A 372 -10.97 4.52 -25.57
N ASN A 373 -11.28 3.23 -25.43
CA ASN A 373 -11.90 2.73 -24.23
C ASN A 373 -10.92 2.82 -23.04
N GLN A 374 -11.45 3.06 -21.85
CA GLN A 374 -10.67 3.10 -20.63
C GLN A 374 -11.35 2.27 -19.54
N LEU A 375 -10.51 1.62 -18.73
CA LEU A 375 -10.91 0.98 -17.49
C LEU A 375 -10.20 1.71 -16.35
N VAL A 376 -10.98 2.29 -15.44
CA VAL A 376 -10.50 3.01 -14.25
C VAL A 376 -10.82 2.19 -13.03
N LEU A 377 -9.78 1.78 -12.29
CA LEU A 377 -9.89 1.08 -11.01
C LEU A 377 -9.62 2.09 -9.91
N ARG A 378 -10.65 2.50 -9.20
CA ARG A 378 -10.54 3.44 -8.08
C ARG A 378 -10.18 2.68 -6.83
N LEU A 379 -8.97 2.94 -6.30
CA LEU A 379 -8.46 2.33 -5.07
C LEU A 379 -8.80 3.18 -3.83
N GLN A 380 -9.07 4.49 -4.04
CA GLN A 380 -9.38 5.46 -2.99
C GLN A 380 -9.64 6.86 -3.59
N PRO A 381 -10.61 7.66 -3.09
CA PRO A 381 -11.79 7.25 -2.35
C PRO A 381 -12.81 6.57 -3.28
N ASP A 382 -13.98 6.22 -2.78
CA ASP A 382 -15.09 5.67 -3.58
C ASP A 382 -14.68 4.48 -4.44
N GLU A 383 -14.17 3.46 -3.76
CA GLU A 383 -13.64 2.25 -4.35
C GLU A 383 -14.59 1.61 -5.37
N GLY A 384 -14.06 1.24 -6.54
CA GLY A 384 -14.88 0.69 -7.60
C GLY A 384 -14.19 0.57 -8.95
N VAL A 385 -14.98 0.19 -9.95
CA VAL A 385 -14.56 0.01 -11.34
C VAL A 385 -15.43 0.87 -12.24
N LYS A 386 -14.80 1.68 -13.09
CA LYS A 386 -15.49 2.52 -14.09
C LYS A 386 -14.95 2.20 -15.47
N GLN A 387 -15.83 1.76 -16.37
CA GLN A 387 -15.45 1.44 -17.73
C GLN A 387 -16.06 2.45 -18.69
N TRP A 388 -15.23 3.09 -19.51
CA TRP A 388 -15.64 4.05 -20.51
C TRP A 388 -15.78 3.40 -21.88
N LEU A 389 -16.95 3.59 -22.52
CA LEU A 389 -17.34 2.99 -23.78
C LEU A 389 -17.95 4.01 -24.74
N MET A 390 -17.84 3.76 -26.03
CA MET A 390 -18.58 4.50 -27.06
C MET A 390 -19.95 3.87 -27.27
N ILE A 391 -21.02 4.65 -27.11
CA ILE A 391 -22.39 4.21 -27.36
C ILE A 391 -23.12 5.21 -28.25
N LYS A 392 -24.16 4.76 -28.94
CA LYS A 392 -25.01 5.64 -29.74
C LYS A 392 -25.92 6.48 -28.83
N SER A 393 -25.96 7.80 -29.06
CA SER A 393 -26.94 8.68 -28.42
C SER A 393 -28.37 8.31 -28.86
N PRO A 394 -29.34 8.29 -27.93
CA PRO A 394 -30.74 8.07 -28.28
C PRO A 394 -31.29 9.22 -29.15
N GLY A 395 -32.31 8.91 -29.97
CA GLY A 395 -33.02 9.87 -30.78
C GLY A 395 -32.82 9.71 -32.29
N PRO A 396 -33.58 10.48 -33.11
CA PRO A 396 -33.64 10.31 -34.56
C PRO A 396 -32.47 10.93 -35.33
N GLY A 397 -31.50 11.55 -34.69
CA GLY A 397 -30.39 12.31 -35.31
C GLY A 397 -29.28 11.47 -35.96
N GLY A 398 -29.56 10.24 -36.41
CA GLY A 398 -28.57 9.35 -37.01
C GLY A 398 -27.63 8.69 -35.99
N MET A 399 -26.48 8.21 -36.50
CA MET A 399 -25.47 7.51 -35.68
C MET A 399 -24.55 8.52 -34.98
N ARG A 400 -25.01 9.10 -33.89
CA ARG A 400 -24.19 10.00 -33.05
C ARG A 400 -23.61 9.21 -31.88
N LEU A 401 -22.28 9.18 -31.80
CA LEU A 401 -21.54 8.45 -30.77
C LEU A 401 -21.22 9.35 -29.56
N ARG A 402 -21.31 8.81 -28.36
CA ARG A 402 -20.90 9.46 -27.12
C ARG A 402 -20.06 8.51 -26.27
N HIS A 403 -19.10 9.10 -25.56
CA HIS A 403 -18.30 8.42 -24.57
C HIS A 403 -19.06 8.41 -23.25
N VAL A 404 -19.42 7.22 -22.72
CA VAL A 404 -20.25 7.03 -21.55
C VAL A 404 -19.63 5.96 -20.66
N SER A 405 -19.76 6.10 -19.33
CA SER A 405 -19.22 5.15 -18.38
C SER A 405 -20.28 4.18 -17.84
N LEU A 406 -19.85 2.93 -17.66
CA LEU A 406 -20.44 2.00 -16.71
C LEU A 406 -19.66 2.16 -15.40
N ASP A 407 -20.35 2.46 -14.31
CA ASP A 407 -19.72 2.71 -13.00
C ASP A 407 -20.28 1.73 -11.97
N MET A 408 -19.37 1.02 -11.31
CA MET A 408 -19.69 0.09 -10.23
C MET A 408 -18.91 0.51 -8.99
N ALA A 409 -19.58 1.17 -8.05
CA ALA A 409 -19.04 1.45 -6.73
C ALA A 409 -19.23 0.23 -5.82
N PHE A 410 -18.17 -0.25 -5.17
CA PHE A 410 -18.23 -1.47 -4.35
C PHE A 410 -19.13 -1.30 -3.13
N ALA A 411 -19.14 -0.12 -2.49
CA ALA A 411 -20.04 0.18 -1.39
C ALA A 411 -21.51 0.01 -1.74
N GLN A 412 -21.89 0.33 -2.99
CA GLN A 412 -23.27 0.16 -3.46
C GLN A 412 -23.57 -1.30 -3.87
N ALA A 413 -22.55 -2.02 -4.38
CA ALA A 413 -22.71 -3.38 -4.85
C ALA A 413 -22.86 -4.40 -3.72
N PHE A 414 -22.19 -4.17 -2.58
CA PHE A 414 -22.08 -5.18 -1.53
C PHE A 414 -22.84 -4.84 -0.25
N ASP A 415 -23.29 -3.60 -0.05
CA ASP A 415 -24.02 -3.13 1.16
C ASP A 415 -23.34 -3.58 2.48
N VAL A 416 -22.02 -3.55 2.49
CA VAL A 416 -21.19 -3.91 3.64
C VAL A 416 -20.14 -2.83 3.92
N ARG A 417 -19.73 -2.73 5.18
CA ARG A 417 -18.62 -1.86 5.56
C ARG A 417 -17.34 -2.32 4.83
N ASN A 418 -16.62 -1.37 4.25
CA ASN A 418 -15.32 -1.63 3.68
C ASN A 418 -14.27 -1.73 4.81
N PRO A 419 -13.65 -2.91 5.05
CA PRO A 419 -12.70 -3.07 6.13
C PRO A 419 -11.41 -2.29 5.86
N ASP A 420 -10.76 -1.80 6.91
CA ASP A 420 -9.40 -1.25 6.81
C ASP A 420 -8.42 -2.36 6.38
N ALA A 421 -7.40 -2.01 5.59
CA ALA A 421 -6.39 -2.95 5.12
C ALA A 421 -5.73 -3.75 6.26
N TYR A 422 -5.52 -3.11 7.40
CA TYR A 422 -4.93 -3.78 8.58
C TYR A 422 -5.83 -4.89 9.14
N GLU A 423 -7.15 -4.77 9.06
CA GLU A 423 -8.07 -5.81 9.53
C GLU A 423 -7.83 -7.15 8.82
N ARG A 424 -7.54 -7.08 7.52
CA ARG A 424 -7.21 -8.26 6.72
C ARG A 424 -5.80 -8.75 7.03
N LEU A 425 -4.82 -7.87 6.94
CA LEU A 425 -3.41 -8.23 7.09
C LEU A 425 -3.11 -8.87 8.45
N LEU A 426 -3.66 -8.33 9.56
CA LEU A 426 -3.42 -8.87 10.89
C LEU A 426 -3.89 -10.33 11.04
N LEU A 427 -5.03 -10.70 10.43
CA LEU A 427 -5.50 -12.08 10.46
C LEU A 427 -4.79 -12.99 9.46
N ASP A 428 -4.38 -12.48 8.32
CA ASP A 428 -3.58 -13.24 7.36
C ASP A 428 -2.23 -13.64 7.96
N VAL A 429 -1.65 -12.82 8.85
CA VAL A 429 -0.49 -13.22 9.68
C VAL A 429 -0.82 -14.46 10.50
N ILE A 430 -1.94 -14.48 11.23
CA ILE A 430 -2.33 -15.62 12.06
C ILE A 430 -2.59 -16.88 11.23
N ARG A 431 -3.16 -16.72 10.03
CA ARG A 431 -3.43 -17.82 9.08
C ARG A 431 -2.20 -18.27 8.30
N SER A 432 -1.06 -17.64 8.50
CA SER A 432 0.15 -17.89 7.69
C SER A 432 -0.06 -17.63 6.18
N ASN A 433 -1.00 -16.76 5.83
CA ASN A 433 -1.27 -16.38 4.44
C ASN A 433 -0.41 -15.19 4.04
N GLN A 434 0.64 -15.43 3.27
CA GLN A 434 1.60 -14.41 2.85
C GLN A 434 1.29 -13.78 1.48
N THR A 435 0.15 -14.06 0.87
CA THR A 435 -0.22 -13.58 -0.48
C THR A 435 -0.16 -12.05 -0.60
N LEU A 436 -0.51 -11.33 0.47
CA LEU A 436 -0.55 -9.87 0.52
C LEU A 436 0.68 -9.23 1.20
N PHE A 437 1.73 -10.03 1.42
CA PHE A 437 2.96 -9.57 2.06
C PHE A 437 4.13 -9.65 1.09
N MET A 438 5.07 -8.72 1.22
CA MET A 438 6.25 -8.68 0.37
C MET A 438 7.24 -9.77 0.78
N ARG A 439 7.75 -10.50 -0.19
CA ARG A 439 8.85 -11.42 -0.01
C ARG A 439 10.18 -10.67 -0.02
N ARG A 440 11.18 -11.24 0.62
CA ARG A 440 12.52 -10.65 0.71
C ARG A 440 13.07 -10.20 -0.65
N ASP A 441 13.03 -11.06 -1.64
CA ASP A 441 13.56 -10.79 -2.97
C ASP A 441 12.77 -9.73 -3.75
N GLU A 442 11.44 -9.61 -3.53
CA GLU A 442 10.64 -8.53 -4.09
C GLU A 442 11.15 -7.16 -3.58
N VAL A 443 11.40 -7.05 -2.27
CA VAL A 443 11.94 -5.80 -1.66
C VAL A 443 13.32 -5.47 -2.22
N GLU A 444 14.20 -6.46 -2.33
CA GLU A 444 15.56 -6.29 -2.84
C GLU A 444 15.58 -5.88 -4.32
N VAL A 445 14.75 -6.52 -5.16
CA VAL A 445 14.64 -6.18 -6.59
C VAL A 445 13.98 -4.82 -6.79
N ALA A 446 12.98 -4.46 -5.98
CA ALA A 446 12.37 -3.13 -6.04
C ALA A 446 13.40 -2.03 -5.72
N TRP A 447 14.25 -2.22 -4.70
CA TRP A 447 15.36 -1.30 -4.41
C TRP A 447 16.41 -1.27 -5.51
N ASN A 448 16.73 -2.43 -6.10
CA ASN A 448 17.68 -2.49 -7.22
C ASN A 448 17.22 -1.68 -8.44
N TRP A 449 15.91 -1.48 -8.62
CA TRP A 449 15.35 -0.63 -9.67
C TRP A 449 15.28 0.85 -9.25
N VAL A 450 14.98 1.14 -7.97
CA VAL A 450 14.78 2.51 -7.46
C VAL A 450 16.09 3.23 -7.17
N ASP A 451 17.09 2.55 -6.59
CA ASP A 451 18.39 3.15 -6.23
C ASP A 451 19.11 3.82 -7.40
N PRO A 452 19.18 3.22 -8.61
CA PRO A 452 19.78 3.89 -9.75
C PRO A 452 19.10 5.20 -10.13
N ILE A 453 17.78 5.33 -9.90
CA ILE A 453 17.04 6.58 -10.16
C ILE A 453 17.50 7.69 -9.21
N LEU A 454 17.63 7.36 -7.90
CA LEU A 454 18.12 8.29 -6.90
C LEU A 454 19.53 8.76 -7.22
N LYS A 455 20.43 7.82 -7.53
CA LYS A 455 21.82 8.11 -7.93
C LYS A 455 21.89 8.96 -9.20
N ALA A 456 21.07 8.63 -10.20
CA ALA A 456 21.00 9.41 -11.43
C ALA A 456 20.57 10.86 -11.19
N TRP A 457 19.61 11.10 -10.28
CA TRP A 457 19.20 12.46 -9.91
C TRP A 457 20.32 13.26 -9.25
N GLU A 458 21.16 12.62 -8.45
CA GLU A 458 22.32 13.22 -7.80
C GLU A 458 23.44 13.47 -8.84
N GLU A 459 23.83 12.46 -9.60
CA GLU A 459 24.92 12.50 -10.60
C GLU A 459 24.65 13.55 -11.70
N THR A 460 23.42 13.61 -12.18
CA THR A 460 23.02 14.57 -13.24
C THR A 460 22.57 15.92 -12.69
N SER A 461 22.60 16.11 -11.37
CA SER A 461 22.05 17.30 -10.70
C SER A 461 20.64 17.64 -11.20
N GLN A 462 19.77 16.63 -11.38
CA GLN A 462 18.44 16.83 -11.91
C GLN A 462 17.63 17.76 -11.01
N PRO A 463 17.13 18.91 -11.53
CA PRO A 463 16.49 19.91 -10.68
C PRO A 463 15.15 19.44 -10.11
N VAL A 464 14.87 19.78 -8.87
CA VAL A 464 13.54 19.63 -8.26
C VAL A 464 12.62 20.71 -8.81
N GLN A 465 11.54 20.31 -9.47
CA GLN A 465 10.58 21.22 -10.10
C GLN A 465 9.57 21.74 -9.07
N GLY A 466 9.42 23.06 -8.97
CA GLY A 466 8.37 23.62 -8.11
C GLY A 466 6.97 23.43 -8.70
N TYR A 467 5.99 23.09 -7.87
CA TYR A 467 4.57 23.11 -8.23
C TYR A 467 3.73 23.78 -7.12
N THR A 468 2.66 24.47 -7.50
CA THR A 468 1.76 25.10 -6.56
C THR A 468 0.91 24.04 -5.84
N ALA A 469 0.82 24.10 -4.51
CA ALA A 469 -0.06 23.22 -3.75
C ALA A 469 -1.52 23.36 -4.23
N GLY A 470 -2.22 22.24 -4.37
CA GLY A 470 -3.57 22.18 -4.95
C GLY A 470 -3.60 21.96 -6.47
N THR A 471 -2.44 21.76 -7.12
CA THR A 471 -2.34 21.38 -8.54
C THR A 471 -1.95 19.92 -8.72
N TRP A 472 -1.97 19.43 -9.96
CA TRP A 472 -1.58 18.03 -10.28
C TRP A 472 -0.06 17.81 -10.43
N GLY A 473 0.75 18.68 -9.86
CA GLY A 473 2.21 18.57 -9.89
C GLY A 473 2.87 19.53 -10.90
N PRO A 474 4.18 19.39 -11.12
CA PRO A 474 4.92 20.30 -11.98
C PRO A 474 4.58 20.10 -13.46
N SER A 475 4.63 21.19 -14.27
CA SER A 475 4.35 21.17 -15.72
C SER A 475 5.23 20.17 -16.50
N LYS A 476 6.44 19.90 -16.04
CA LYS A 476 7.29 18.85 -16.64
C LYS A 476 6.68 17.46 -16.55
N SER A 477 5.82 17.17 -15.55
CA SER A 477 5.13 15.89 -15.47
C SER A 477 4.04 15.76 -16.54
N ILE A 478 3.43 16.87 -16.97
CA ILE A 478 2.52 16.90 -18.10
C ILE A 478 3.30 16.63 -19.39
N ALA A 479 4.42 17.31 -19.59
CA ALA A 479 5.28 17.10 -20.76
C ALA A 479 5.86 15.67 -20.84
N LEU A 480 6.01 14.98 -19.71
CA LEU A 480 6.47 13.59 -19.68
C LEU A 480 5.55 12.64 -20.44
N ILE A 481 4.24 12.77 -20.27
CA ILE A 481 3.25 11.91 -20.92
C ILE A 481 2.83 12.46 -22.30
N GLU A 482 2.79 13.78 -22.47
CA GLU A 482 2.39 14.42 -23.72
C GLU A 482 3.40 14.23 -24.84
N ARG A 483 4.69 14.03 -24.56
CA ARG A 483 5.69 13.64 -25.57
C ARG A 483 5.33 12.36 -26.32
N ASP A 484 4.56 11.49 -25.69
CA ASP A 484 4.06 10.25 -26.30
C ASP A 484 2.66 10.41 -26.90
N GLY A 485 2.14 11.65 -26.99
CA GLY A 485 0.79 11.94 -27.48
C GLY A 485 -0.34 11.52 -26.54
N ARG A 486 -0.07 11.37 -25.24
CA ARG A 486 -1.00 10.94 -24.20
C ARG A 486 -1.21 12.04 -23.18
N THR A 487 -2.24 11.90 -22.35
CA THR A 487 -2.55 12.86 -21.27
C THR A 487 -2.80 12.13 -19.95
N TRP A 488 -2.45 12.77 -18.84
CA TRP A 488 -2.84 12.26 -17.54
C TRP A 488 -4.36 12.19 -17.41
N HIS A 489 -4.83 11.09 -16.83
CA HIS A 489 -6.22 11.04 -16.37
C HIS A 489 -6.38 11.96 -15.16
N GLU A 490 -7.39 12.81 -15.22
CA GLU A 490 -7.80 13.64 -14.11
C GLU A 490 -9.15 13.12 -13.61
N PRO A 491 -9.24 12.72 -12.32
CA PRO A 491 -10.50 12.24 -11.75
C PRO A 491 -11.54 13.35 -11.79
N ASN A 492 -12.74 13.02 -12.28
CA ASN A 492 -13.91 13.89 -12.29
C ASN A 492 -14.67 13.78 -10.98
#